data_27a6baf401769117ed412f1a5cffc619
#
_entry.id   27a6baf401769117ed412f1a5cffc619
#
_cell.length_a   1.000
_cell.length_b   1.000
_cell.length_c   1.000
_cell.angle_alpha   90.00
_cell.angle_beta   90.00
_cell.angle_gamma   90.00
#
_symmetry.space_group_name_H-M   'P 1'
#
loop_
_entity.id
_entity.type
_entity.pdbx_description
1 polymer ?
#
loop_
_entity_poly.entity_id
_entity_poly.type
_entity_poly.pdbx_seq_one_letter_code
_entity_poly.pdbx_strand_id
1 'polypeptide(L)'
;MKWMLLAASAVIAAGLWLPSQAAQPATPNETQAAALPGADDPITFEQYREWRLRFIERRQTQLTAQLAAADLQPRQRARLEQAKAYYDWFAGLPEADRDRRFRARFDQIDANHDGTIDHAERTAWHDKQSAFYGRNRATAEPAAARQPR
;
A
#
# COMPACT_ATOMS: atom_id res chain seq x y z
N MET A 1 18.34 -63.88 -9.95
CA MET A 1 19.64 -63.94 -10.64
C MET A 1 20.35 -62.64 -10.27
N LYS A 2 21.13 -62.66 -9.33
CA LYS A 2 22.59 -62.71 -9.05
C LYS A 2 23.42 -62.06 -10.14
N TRP A 3 24.16 -61.04 -9.77
CA TRP A 3 25.56 -60.66 -10.05
C TRP A 3 25.74 -59.25 -9.45
N MET A 4 26.34 -59.05 -8.32
CA MET A 4 27.73 -59.14 -7.84
C MET A 4 28.68 -58.10 -8.48
N LEU A 5 28.99 -57.12 -7.60
CA LEU A 5 30.30 -56.54 -7.21
C LEU A 5 31.29 -56.16 -8.34
N LEU A 6 31.76 -54.92 -8.25
CA LEU A 6 33.19 -54.68 -7.98
C LEU A 6 33.45 -53.24 -7.56
N ALA A 7 34.20 -53.12 -6.50
CA ALA A 7 34.73 -51.92 -5.94
C ALA A 7 35.93 -51.42 -6.73
N ALA A 8 36.09 -50.12 -6.82
CA ALA A 8 37.39 -49.51 -7.09
C ALA A 8 37.48 -48.19 -6.29
N SER A 9 38.27 -48.24 -5.22
CA SER A 9 38.76 -47.11 -4.48
C SER A 9 39.77 -46.31 -5.32
N ALA A 10 39.58 -45.03 -5.42
CA ALA A 10 40.64 -44.06 -5.78
C ALA A 10 40.59 -42.91 -4.81
N VAL A 11 41.47 -42.94 -3.84
CA VAL A 11 41.87 -41.81 -3.01
C VAL A 11 42.69 -40.87 -3.87
N ILE A 12 42.22 -39.63 -4.08
CA ILE A 12 43.11 -38.55 -4.50
C ILE A 12 42.91 -37.40 -3.48
N ALA A 13 44.00 -37.16 -2.82
CA ALA A 13 44.17 -36.06 -1.85
C ALA A 13 44.32 -34.71 -2.54
N ALA A 14 44.06 -33.69 -1.78
CA ALA A 14 44.62 -32.36 -1.80
C ALA A 14 44.02 -31.36 -2.78
N GLY A 15 43.56 -30.30 -2.17
CA GLY A 15 43.33 -29.02 -2.78
C GLY A 15 42.36 -28.20 -2.01
N LEU A 16 42.78 -27.71 -0.83
CA LEU A 16 42.10 -26.61 -0.16
C LEU A 16 42.20 -25.36 -1.08
N TRP A 17 41.22 -25.21 -1.95
CA TRP A 17 40.94 -23.94 -2.56
C TRP A 17 39.71 -23.34 -1.80
N LEU A 18 39.99 -22.48 -0.82
CA LEU A 18 39.00 -21.53 -0.34
C LEU A 18 38.86 -20.44 -1.41
N PRO A 19 37.71 -20.33 -2.07
CA PRO A 19 37.43 -19.10 -2.78
C PRO A 19 37.27 -18.02 -1.70
N SER A 20 38.18 -17.05 -1.71
CA SER A 20 38.04 -15.78 -1.03
C SER A 20 36.72 -15.19 -1.50
N GLN A 21 35.70 -15.24 -0.66
CA GLN A 21 34.49 -14.46 -0.89
C GLN A 21 34.91 -12.99 -0.76
N ALA A 22 35.23 -12.39 -1.92
CA ALA A 22 35.25 -10.96 -2.02
C ALA A 22 33.86 -10.47 -1.57
N ALA A 23 33.84 -9.77 -0.45
CA ALA A 23 32.64 -9.10 0.04
C ALA A 23 32.08 -8.26 -1.11
N GLN A 24 30.97 -8.70 -1.68
CA GLN A 24 30.20 -7.86 -2.58
C GLN A 24 29.74 -6.67 -1.77
N PRO A 25 29.97 -5.44 -2.23
CA PRO A 25 29.40 -4.28 -1.60
C PRO A 25 27.87 -4.46 -1.64
N ALA A 26 27.27 -4.54 -0.45
CA ALA A 26 25.83 -4.55 -0.30
C ALA A 26 25.27 -3.33 -1.04
N THR A 27 24.53 -3.56 -2.11
CA THR A 27 23.76 -2.51 -2.77
C THR A 27 22.72 -2.01 -1.77
N PRO A 28 22.68 -0.71 -1.44
CA PRO A 28 21.85 -0.17 -0.36
C PRO A 28 20.34 -0.27 -0.59
N ASN A 29 19.90 -0.91 -1.69
CA ASN A 29 18.54 -0.76 -2.17
C ASN A 29 17.62 -1.99 -2.00
N GLU A 30 18.09 -3.15 -1.59
CA GLU A 30 17.22 -4.34 -1.53
C GLU A 30 16.69 -4.70 -0.14
N THR A 31 17.30 -4.18 0.92
CA THR A 31 16.88 -4.54 2.30
C THR A 31 15.85 -3.56 2.89
N GLN A 32 15.63 -2.40 2.26
CA GLN A 32 14.74 -1.37 2.78
C GLN A 32 13.28 -1.46 2.29
N ALA A 33 13.00 -2.31 1.30
CA ALA A 33 11.67 -2.45 0.71
C ALA A 33 10.70 -3.33 1.52
N ALA A 34 11.13 -3.99 2.59
CA ALA A 34 10.35 -5.04 3.25
C ALA A 34 9.72 -4.67 4.61
N ALA A 35 10.12 -3.59 5.25
CA ALA A 35 9.53 -3.18 6.52
C ALA A 35 8.57 -2.01 6.29
N LEU A 36 7.30 -2.20 6.70
CA LEU A 36 6.39 -1.05 6.82
C LEU A 36 7.01 -0.07 7.82
N PRO A 37 7.09 1.23 7.52
CA PRO A 37 7.59 2.21 8.46
C PRO A 37 6.81 2.15 9.76
N GLY A 38 7.49 2.31 10.90
CA GLY A 38 6.86 2.46 12.20
C GLY A 38 5.88 3.64 12.19
N ALA A 39 5.03 3.71 13.21
CA ALA A 39 4.02 4.77 13.28
C ALA A 39 4.63 6.19 13.25
N ASP A 40 5.86 6.33 13.74
CA ASP A 40 6.57 7.62 13.85
C ASP A 40 7.64 7.83 12.77
N ASP A 41 7.97 6.80 11.97
CA ASP A 41 9.00 6.90 10.95
C ASP A 41 8.54 7.79 9.80
N PRO A 42 9.42 8.65 9.24
CA PRO A 42 9.14 9.38 8.00
C PRO A 42 8.87 8.44 6.83
N ILE A 43 7.96 8.80 5.96
CA ILE A 43 7.52 7.99 4.81
C ILE A 43 8.00 8.66 3.53
N THR A 44 8.82 7.94 2.73
CA THR A 44 9.22 8.41 1.40
C THR A 44 8.06 8.31 0.40
N PHE A 45 8.20 8.95 -0.76
CA PHE A 45 7.19 8.83 -1.81
C PHE A 45 6.99 7.40 -2.28
N GLU A 46 8.05 6.61 -2.41
CA GLU A 46 8.00 5.21 -2.85
C GLU A 46 7.19 4.36 -1.86
N GLN A 47 7.44 4.52 -0.57
CA GLN A 47 6.69 3.84 0.49
C GLN A 47 5.23 4.27 0.52
N TYR A 48 4.95 5.57 0.34
CA TYR A 48 3.60 6.10 0.21
C TYR A 48 2.87 5.52 -1.00
N ARG A 49 3.53 5.50 -2.18
CA ARG A 49 3.01 4.92 -3.42
C ARG A 49 2.62 3.46 -3.24
N GLU A 50 3.53 2.66 -2.69
CA GLU A 50 3.30 1.25 -2.45
C GLU A 50 2.15 1.01 -1.46
N TRP A 51 2.12 1.77 -0.37
CA TRP A 51 1.01 1.71 0.58
C TRP A 51 -0.32 2.06 -0.10
N ARG A 52 -0.36 3.08 -0.96
CA ARG A 52 -1.57 3.48 -1.71
C ARG A 52 -2.05 2.40 -2.66
N LEU A 53 -1.16 1.73 -3.37
CA LEU A 53 -1.51 0.63 -4.26
C LEU A 53 -2.13 -0.53 -3.48
N ARG A 54 -1.50 -0.96 -2.40
CA ARG A 54 -2.04 -2.00 -1.52
C ARG A 54 -3.37 -1.60 -0.88
N PHE A 55 -3.53 -0.33 -0.53
CA PHE A 55 -4.81 0.18 -0.01
C PHE A 55 -5.94 0.06 -1.05
N ILE A 56 -5.69 0.45 -2.30
CA ILE A 56 -6.67 0.38 -3.39
C ILE A 56 -7.11 -1.07 -3.62
N GLU A 57 -6.16 -1.99 -3.74
CA GLU A 57 -6.41 -3.42 -3.92
C GLU A 57 -7.27 -4.01 -2.78
N ARG A 58 -6.87 -3.77 -1.53
CA ARG A 58 -7.66 -4.21 -0.38
C ARG A 58 -9.06 -3.61 -0.39
N ARG A 59 -9.20 -2.35 -0.79
CA ARG A 59 -10.50 -1.69 -0.84
C ARG A 59 -11.41 -2.26 -1.92
N GLN A 60 -10.87 -2.59 -3.10
CA GLN A 60 -11.63 -3.27 -4.15
C GLN A 60 -12.14 -4.65 -3.67
N THR A 61 -11.26 -5.46 -3.06
CA THR A 61 -11.62 -6.76 -2.50
C THR A 61 -12.72 -6.62 -1.44
N GLN A 62 -12.57 -5.69 -0.51
CA GLN A 62 -13.55 -5.42 0.54
C GLN A 62 -14.91 -4.99 -0.02
N LEU A 63 -14.92 -4.08 -1.01
CA LEU A 63 -16.16 -3.60 -1.63
C LEU A 63 -16.86 -4.73 -2.41
N THR A 64 -16.09 -5.57 -3.11
CA THR A 64 -16.62 -6.74 -3.79
C THR A 64 -17.28 -7.71 -2.81
N ALA A 65 -16.63 -8.00 -1.69
CA ALA A 65 -17.18 -8.86 -0.64
C ALA A 65 -18.46 -8.26 -0.01
N GLN A 66 -18.46 -6.94 0.26
CA GLN A 66 -19.65 -6.26 0.79
C GLN A 66 -20.84 -6.29 -0.19
N LEU A 67 -20.59 -6.13 -1.49
CA LEU A 67 -21.62 -6.18 -2.53
C LEU A 67 -22.22 -7.59 -2.72
N ALA A 68 -21.50 -8.63 -2.34
CA ALA A 68 -21.98 -10.01 -2.38
C ALA A 68 -23.00 -10.34 -1.28
N ALA A 69 -23.19 -9.48 -0.26
CA ALA A 69 -24.18 -9.70 0.78
C ALA A 69 -25.62 -9.66 0.20
N ALA A 70 -26.45 -10.62 0.60
CA ALA A 70 -27.77 -10.84 0.01
C ALA A 70 -28.81 -9.79 0.45
N ASP A 71 -28.64 -9.19 1.62
CA ASP A 71 -29.65 -8.35 2.31
C ASP A 71 -29.34 -6.86 2.27
N LEU A 72 -28.52 -6.41 1.31
CA LEU A 72 -28.18 -5.00 1.15
C LEU A 72 -29.40 -4.15 0.79
N GLN A 73 -29.66 -3.12 1.58
CA GLN A 73 -30.64 -2.12 1.22
C GLN A 73 -30.26 -1.39 -0.10
N PRO A 74 -31.23 -1.01 -0.96
CA PRO A 74 -30.94 -0.40 -2.28
C PRO A 74 -30.00 0.84 -2.19
N ARG A 75 -30.20 1.70 -1.22
CA ARG A 75 -29.33 2.88 -1.01
C ARG A 75 -27.91 2.51 -0.59
N GLN A 76 -27.76 1.45 0.20
CA GLN A 76 -26.45 0.95 0.63
C GLN A 76 -25.72 0.32 -0.55
N ARG A 77 -26.40 -0.52 -1.33
CA ARG A 77 -25.87 -1.11 -2.57
C ARG A 77 -25.36 -0.04 -3.51
N ALA A 78 -26.17 0.96 -3.82
CA ALA A 78 -25.78 2.05 -4.72
C ALA A 78 -24.51 2.80 -4.24
N ARG A 79 -24.36 3.04 -2.94
CA ARG A 79 -23.15 3.66 -2.37
C ARG A 79 -21.91 2.78 -2.52
N LEU A 80 -22.06 1.47 -2.31
CA LEU A 80 -20.96 0.51 -2.46
C LEU A 80 -20.55 0.38 -3.93
N GLU A 81 -21.51 0.34 -4.85
CA GLU A 81 -21.25 0.31 -6.29
C GLU A 81 -20.52 1.57 -6.76
N GLN A 82 -20.97 2.74 -6.31
CA GLN A 82 -20.27 4.00 -6.61
C GLN A 82 -18.83 4.02 -6.06
N ALA A 83 -18.64 3.56 -4.83
CA ALA A 83 -17.32 3.46 -4.25
C ALA A 83 -16.43 2.48 -5.01
N LYS A 84 -16.97 1.31 -5.39
CA LYS A 84 -16.23 0.31 -6.18
C LYS A 84 -15.85 0.86 -7.54
N ALA A 85 -16.77 1.50 -8.26
CA ALA A 85 -16.51 2.11 -9.56
C ALA A 85 -15.37 3.14 -9.51
N TYR A 86 -15.28 3.93 -8.42
CA TYR A 86 -14.17 4.86 -8.24
C TYR A 86 -12.82 4.14 -8.12
N TYR A 87 -12.74 3.09 -7.28
CA TYR A 87 -11.48 2.36 -7.09
C TYR A 87 -11.09 1.55 -8.33
N ASP A 88 -12.06 0.99 -9.06
CA ASP A 88 -11.82 0.27 -10.31
C ASP A 88 -11.30 1.22 -11.40
N TRP A 89 -11.92 2.39 -11.54
CA TRP A 89 -11.44 3.44 -12.44
C TRP A 89 -10.02 3.87 -12.09
N PHE A 90 -9.74 4.10 -10.80
CA PHE A 90 -8.43 4.54 -10.35
C PHE A 90 -7.35 3.48 -10.61
N ALA A 91 -7.66 2.22 -10.32
CA ALA A 91 -6.76 1.10 -10.58
C ALA A 91 -6.48 0.89 -12.08
N GLY A 92 -7.48 1.16 -12.94
CA GLY A 92 -7.38 1.07 -14.39
C GLY A 92 -6.62 2.23 -15.07
N LEU A 93 -6.23 3.27 -14.32
CA LEU A 93 -5.43 4.35 -14.90
C LEU A 93 -4.04 3.84 -15.33
N PRO A 94 -3.46 4.40 -16.41
CA PRO A 94 -2.04 4.21 -16.72
C PRO A 94 -1.16 4.51 -15.50
N GLU A 95 -0.06 3.79 -15.35
CA GLU A 95 0.82 3.94 -14.19
C GLU A 95 1.28 5.38 -13.99
N ALA A 96 1.72 6.05 -15.04
CA ALA A 96 2.16 7.44 -14.99
C ALA A 96 1.07 8.41 -14.49
N ASP A 97 -0.20 8.18 -14.86
CA ASP A 97 -1.33 9.01 -14.43
C ASP A 97 -1.67 8.77 -12.95
N ARG A 98 -1.58 7.52 -12.55
CA ARG A 98 -1.76 7.09 -11.16
C ARG A 98 -0.68 7.67 -10.25
N ASP A 99 0.59 7.59 -10.68
CA ASP A 99 1.74 8.11 -9.93
C ASP A 99 1.72 9.63 -9.84
N ARG A 100 1.32 10.32 -10.90
CA ARG A 100 1.11 11.78 -10.88
C ARG A 100 0.08 12.20 -9.81
N ARG A 101 -1.01 11.43 -9.66
CA ARG A 101 -2.03 11.69 -8.63
C ARG A 101 -1.52 11.38 -7.22
N PHE A 102 -0.72 10.32 -7.08
CA PHE A 102 -0.08 10.01 -5.81
C PHE A 102 0.93 11.09 -5.43
N ARG A 103 1.75 11.55 -6.38
CA ARG A 103 2.71 12.64 -6.14
C ARG A 103 2.00 13.91 -5.72
N ALA A 104 0.97 14.33 -6.46
CA ALA A 104 0.21 15.53 -6.11
C ALA A 104 -0.42 15.45 -4.71
N ARG A 105 -0.83 14.26 -4.26
CA ARG A 105 -1.34 14.07 -2.90
C ARG A 105 -0.22 14.04 -1.87
N PHE A 106 0.91 13.41 -2.17
CA PHE A 106 2.08 13.37 -1.33
C PHE A 106 2.57 14.79 -1.04
N ASP A 107 2.77 15.62 -2.07
CA ASP A 107 3.24 17.01 -1.97
C ASP A 107 2.27 17.92 -1.19
N GLN A 108 0.98 17.56 -1.10
CA GLN A 108 0.02 18.27 -0.23
C GLN A 108 0.17 17.93 1.26
N ILE A 109 0.73 16.78 1.58
CA ILE A 109 0.95 16.30 2.95
C ILE A 109 2.35 16.72 3.40
N ASP A 110 3.36 16.53 2.55
CA ASP A 110 4.74 16.99 2.70
C ASP A 110 4.76 18.53 2.62
N ALA A 111 4.51 19.18 3.75
CA ALA A 111 4.31 20.62 3.81
C ALA A 111 5.63 21.41 3.79
N ASN A 112 6.71 20.80 4.28
CA ASN A 112 8.05 21.37 4.30
C ASN A 112 8.84 21.07 3.02
N HIS A 113 8.31 20.16 2.15
CA HIS A 113 8.91 19.73 0.88
C HIS A 113 10.31 19.12 1.02
N ASP A 114 10.54 18.37 2.10
CA ASP A 114 11.81 17.65 2.33
C ASP A 114 11.85 16.28 1.62
N GLY A 115 10.75 15.87 0.97
CA GLY A 115 10.64 14.61 0.23
C GLY A 115 10.21 13.44 1.09
N THR A 116 9.83 13.69 2.34
CA THR A 116 9.26 12.70 3.25
C THR A 116 7.98 13.23 3.90
N ILE A 117 7.11 12.35 4.37
CA ILE A 117 5.97 12.72 5.22
C ILE A 117 6.29 12.27 6.63
N ASP A 118 6.54 13.20 7.53
CA ASP A 118 6.81 12.92 8.93
C ASP A 118 5.53 12.76 9.78
N HIS A 119 5.70 12.48 11.09
CA HIS A 119 4.58 12.31 12.02
C HIS A 119 3.76 13.61 12.19
N ALA A 120 4.41 14.77 12.26
CA ALA A 120 3.74 16.05 12.45
C ALA A 120 2.87 16.40 11.25
N GLU A 121 3.36 16.16 10.04
CA GLU A 121 2.63 16.39 8.79
C GLU A 121 1.44 15.44 8.64
N ARG A 122 1.60 14.16 9.00
CA ARG A 122 0.48 13.20 9.05
C ARG A 122 -0.62 13.66 10.00
N THR A 123 -0.25 14.12 11.19
CA THR A 123 -1.18 14.62 12.20
C THR A 123 -1.90 15.86 11.69
N ALA A 124 -1.17 16.86 11.21
CA ALA A 124 -1.73 18.08 10.65
C ALA A 124 -2.68 17.82 9.47
N TRP A 125 -2.30 16.87 8.60
CA TRP A 125 -3.15 16.43 7.50
C TRP A 125 -4.45 15.78 7.98
N HIS A 126 -4.38 14.87 8.95
CA HIS A 126 -5.54 14.22 9.56
C HIS A 126 -6.50 15.23 10.17
N ASP A 127 -5.97 16.20 10.92
CA ASP A 127 -6.77 17.26 11.55
C ASP A 127 -7.47 18.14 10.52
N LYS A 128 -6.77 18.53 9.46
CA LYS A 128 -7.33 19.26 8.32
C LYS A 128 -8.48 18.51 7.66
N GLN A 129 -8.33 17.21 7.45
CA GLN A 129 -9.38 16.35 6.89
C GLN A 129 -10.58 16.24 7.83
N SER A 130 -10.33 15.99 9.10
CA SER A 130 -11.39 15.86 10.11
C SER A 130 -12.19 17.13 10.26
N ALA A 131 -11.54 18.29 10.25
CA ALA A 131 -12.20 19.59 10.27
C ALA A 131 -13.05 19.85 9.01
N PHE A 132 -12.58 19.42 7.84
CA PHE A 132 -13.35 19.54 6.58
C PHE A 132 -14.62 18.68 6.61
N TYR A 133 -14.52 17.40 7.00
CA TYR A 133 -15.68 16.52 7.09
C TYR A 133 -16.63 16.91 8.21
N GLY A 134 -16.14 17.41 9.34
CA GLY A 134 -16.95 17.91 10.44
C GLY A 134 -17.83 19.11 10.02
N ARG A 135 -17.26 20.06 9.29
CA ARG A 135 -18.01 21.21 8.74
C ARG A 135 -19.09 20.78 7.77
N ASN A 136 -18.78 19.87 6.87
CA ASN A 136 -19.74 19.39 5.87
C ASN A 136 -20.89 18.60 6.50
N ARG A 137 -20.66 17.89 7.60
CA ARG A 137 -21.71 17.21 8.35
C ARG A 137 -22.63 18.22 9.04
N ALA A 138 -22.06 19.24 9.69
CA ALA A 138 -22.83 20.29 10.38
C ALA A 138 -23.71 21.11 9.41
N THR A 139 -23.27 21.30 8.16
CA THR A 139 -24.07 22.01 7.14
C THR A 139 -25.15 21.13 6.51
N ALA A 140 -25.03 19.80 6.54
CA ALA A 140 -26.02 18.87 6.00
C ALA A 140 -27.20 18.60 6.96
N GLU A 141 -27.01 18.78 8.26
CA GLU A 141 -28.00 18.46 9.29
C GLU A 141 -29.21 19.44 9.39
N PRO A 142 -29.09 20.76 9.11
CA PRO A 142 -30.23 21.68 9.26
C PRO A 142 -31.37 21.48 8.23
N ALA A 143 -31.11 20.81 7.10
CA ALA A 143 -32.11 20.63 6.05
C ALA A 143 -33.13 19.50 6.39
N ALA A 144 -32.71 18.52 7.19
CA ALA A 144 -33.57 17.39 7.57
C ALA A 144 -34.55 17.75 8.73
N ALA A 145 -34.20 18.75 9.54
CA ALA A 145 -35.01 19.16 10.70
C ALA A 145 -36.17 20.12 10.37
N ARG A 146 -36.30 20.57 9.12
CA ARG A 146 -37.32 21.54 8.68
C ARG A 146 -38.50 20.93 7.93
N GLN A 147 -38.82 19.64 8.10
CA GLN A 147 -40.08 19.11 7.60
C GLN A 147 -41.21 19.50 8.58
N PRO A 148 -42.16 20.36 8.18
CA PRO A 148 -43.33 20.66 9.01
C PRO A 148 -44.18 19.39 9.08
N ARG A 149 -44.71 19.11 10.26
CA ARG A 149 -45.71 18.07 10.50
C ARG A 149 -47.05 18.46 9.89
#